data_993d82b54d36e8ffd7cb39abd184ab46
#
_entry.id   993d82b54d36e8ffd7cb39abd184ab46
#
_cell.length_a   1.000
_cell.length_b   1.000
_cell.length_c   1.000
_cell.angle_alpha   90.00
_cell.angle_beta   90.00
_cell.angle_gamma   90.00
#
_symmetry.space_group_name_H-M   'P 1'
#
loop_
_entity.id
_entity.type
_entity.pdbx_description
1 polymer ?
#
loop_
_entity_poly.entity_id
_entity_poly.type
_entity_poly.pdbx_seq_one_letter_code
_entity_poly.pdbx_strand_id
1 'polypeptide(L)'
;MKWRPTTMKTVRLGNLKALYLSYALVFSLVLLSFSPVCAFAPEEDLTARAALLMDAKTGRVLYQRDADVRLPPASTTKVLTAMVVLESSRKLREMLTVSKAATRVPASKLYLTPGQTISIEDLLYGILLSSANDASVVLAEGIGGSVDRFAEMMTKKAHEIGATNTNFTNPHGLTAPDHYSSARDMALIFKYAMKNKMFREVTQTKMSSVKSISPGRRGPKTRLISVRNHNRLLWNFDGAIGGKTGYTHAAQKCFVGAVERNGLTLIVSILGSRNLWGDTKHLLEYGFDNYETLRLAAQSTTSGQTSTASKRGLAVTPISREATKPQVDFEGYVLQVASFREADRAESLLKIYMDKGFEAFVEEAPLDEGESTYRVRLGPYAEYLEAQEAAKEILDQSGIQPLIFPASTSQNIGDNGS
;
A
#
# COMPACT_ATOMS: atom_id res chain seq x y z
N MET A 1 -53.74 -16.61 -82.38
CA MET A 1 -53.34 -16.39 -80.96
C MET A 1 -51.83 -16.44 -80.92
N LYS A 2 -51.12 -15.26 -80.81
CA LYS A 2 -49.66 -15.17 -80.86
C LYS A 2 -49.17 -14.99 -79.42
N TRP A 3 -48.41 -15.93 -78.95
CA TRP A 3 -47.73 -15.84 -77.67
C TRP A 3 -46.48 -14.94 -77.79
N ARG A 4 -46.29 -13.93 -76.82
CA ARG A 4 -45.10 -13.12 -76.75
C ARG A 4 -44.31 -13.60 -75.54
N PRO A 5 -42.97 -13.76 -75.59
CA PRO A 5 -42.17 -14.15 -74.48
C PRO A 5 -41.83 -12.93 -73.58
N THR A 6 -41.95 -13.12 -72.28
CA THR A 6 -41.63 -12.12 -71.25
C THR A 6 -40.12 -12.12 -71.00
N THR A 7 -39.50 -10.96 -71.14
CA THR A 7 -38.06 -10.75 -70.90
C THR A 7 -37.72 -10.78 -69.39
N MET A 8 -36.88 -11.74 -68.96
CA MET A 8 -36.27 -11.78 -67.67
C MET A 8 -35.27 -10.61 -67.51
N LYS A 9 -35.48 -9.75 -66.51
CA LYS A 9 -34.49 -8.74 -66.08
C LYS A 9 -33.37 -9.42 -65.28
N THR A 10 -32.17 -9.43 -65.82
CA THR A 10 -30.94 -9.82 -65.10
C THR A 10 -30.62 -8.78 -63.99
N VAL A 11 -30.70 -9.21 -62.72
CA VAL A 11 -30.25 -8.42 -61.57
C VAL A 11 -28.72 -8.46 -61.55
N ARG A 12 -28.07 -7.28 -61.63
CA ARG A 12 -26.64 -7.13 -61.66
C ARG A 12 -26.08 -7.51 -60.27
N LEU A 13 -25.22 -8.55 -60.20
CA LEU A 13 -24.49 -9.05 -59.05
C LEU A 13 -23.43 -8.05 -58.46
N GLY A 14 -23.39 -6.80 -58.96
CA GLY A 14 -22.39 -5.81 -58.52
C GLY A 14 -22.56 -5.27 -57.09
N ASN A 15 -23.82 -5.24 -56.61
CA ASN A 15 -24.11 -4.58 -55.33
C ASN A 15 -23.90 -5.46 -54.08
N LEU A 16 -23.82 -6.80 -54.22
CA LEU A 16 -23.57 -7.68 -53.08
C LEU A 16 -22.09 -7.63 -52.60
N LYS A 17 -21.13 -7.52 -53.54
CA LYS A 17 -19.72 -7.43 -53.18
C LYS A 17 -19.36 -6.12 -52.43
N ALA A 18 -20.00 -5.01 -52.84
CA ALA A 18 -19.82 -3.72 -52.13
C ALA A 18 -20.41 -3.74 -50.72
N LEU A 19 -21.52 -4.44 -50.50
CA LEU A 19 -22.15 -4.61 -49.18
C LEU A 19 -21.29 -5.46 -48.24
N TYR A 20 -20.71 -6.55 -48.72
CA TYR A 20 -19.80 -7.40 -47.93
C TYR A 20 -18.49 -6.69 -47.59
N LEU A 21 -17.93 -5.87 -48.49
CA LEU A 21 -16.73 -5.08 -48.19
C LEU A 21 -16.99 -4.00 -47.10
N SER A 22 -18.15 -3.35 -47.13
CA SER A 22 -18.51 -2.35 -46.12
C SER A 22 -18.76 -3.00 -44.74
N TYR A 23 -19.41 -4.16 -44.66
CA TYR A 23 -19.56 -4.91 -43.40
C TYR A 23 -18.23 -5.44 -42.84
N ALA A 24 -17.33 -5.92 -43.70
CA ALA A 24 -16.00 -6.36 -43.31
C ALA A 24 -15.13 -5.19 -42.77
N LEU A 25 -15.26 -4.00 -43.37
CA LEU A 25 -14.53 -2.79 -42.92
C LEU A 25 -15.05 -2.28 -41.57
N VAL A 26 -16.38 -2.26 -41.38
CA VAL A 26 -17.00 -1.86 -40.11
C VAL A 26 -16.69 -2.86 -38.99
N PHE A 27 -16.70 -4.17 -39.29
CA PHE A 27 -16.34 -5.22 -38.33
C PHE A 27 -14.85 -5.18 -37.97
N SER A 28 -13.98 -4.84 -38.92
CA SER A 28 -12.54 -4.64 -38.68
C SER A 28 -12.25 -3.38 -37.84
N LEU A 29 -13.05 -2.30 -38.04
CA LEU A 29 -12.92 -1.06 -37.20
C LEU A 29 -13.41 -1.27 -35.78
N VAL A 30 -14.42 -2.10 -35.55
CA VAL A 30 -14.94 -2.42 -34.21
C VAL A 30 -13.96 -3.33 -33.44
N LEU A 31 -13.21 -4.20 -34.11
CA LEU A 31 -12.16 -5.03 -33.50
C LEU A 31 -10.88 -4.25 -33.14
N LEU A 32 -10.65 -3.09 -33.79
CA LEU A 32 -9.51 -2.21 -33.48
C LEU A 32 -9.77 -1.27 -32.29
N SER A 33 -11.01 -1.21 -31.77
CA SER A 33 -11.40 -0.34 -30.66
C SER A 33 -11.27 -1.00 -29.28
N PHE A 34 -10.92 -2.28 -29.20
CA PHE A 34 -10.48 -2.91 -27.94
C PHE A 34 -8.96 -2.81 -27.82
N SER A 35 -8.46 -1.61 -27.62
CA SER A 35 -7.15 -1.47 -26.98
C SER A 35 -7.29 -2.11 -25.60
N PRO A 36 -6.44 -3.11 -25.24
CA PRO A 36 -6.39 -3.53 -23.85
C PRO A 36 -6.02 -2.28 -23.06
N VAL A 37 -6.89 -1.86 -22.16
CA VAL A 37 -6.53 -0.93 -21.09
C VAL A 37 -5.34 -1.61 -20.42
N CYS A 38 -4.14 -1.14 -20.73
CA CYS A 38 -2.93 -1.57 -20.06
C CYS A 38 -3.11 -1.12 -18.61
N ALA A 39 -3.60 -2.00 -17.75
CA ALA A 39 -3.64 -1.75 -16.32
C ALA A 39 -2.19 -1.46 -15.94
N PHE A 40 -1.93 -0.22 -15.55
CA PHE A 40 -0.61 0.23 -15.11
C PHE A 40 -0.12 -0.73 -14.03
N ALA A 41 0.93 -1.48 -14.29
CA ALA A 41 1.52 -2.35 -13.29
C ALA A 41 2.12 -1.47 -12.18
N PRO A 42 1.83 -1.73 -10.90
CA PRO A 42 2.33 -0.90 -9.79
C PRO A 42 3.85 -0.99 -9.61
N GLU A 43 4.56 -1.70 -10.48
CA GLU A 43 5.99 -1.99 -10.36
C GLU A 43 6.87 -0.74 -10.39
N GLU A 44 6.49 0.30 -11.13
CA GLU A 44 7.33 1.50 -11.29
C GLU A 44 7.19 2.48 -10.12
N ASP A 45 6.10 2.42 -9.34
CA ASP A 45 5.80 3.43 -8.32
C ASP A 45 6.08 3.01 -6.87
N LEU A 46 6.35 1.72 -6.61
CA LEU A 46 6.59 1.27 -5.26
C LEU A 46 8.03 1.54 -4.81
N THR A 47 8.17 2.23 -3.69
CA THR A 47 9.48 2.46 -3.04
C THR A 47 9.91 1.29 -2.14
N ALA A 48 9.04 0.30 -1.95
CA ALA A 48 9.27 -0.89 -1.14
C ALA A 48 10.31 -1.81 -1.78
N ARG A 49 11.17 -2.42 -0.94
CA ARG A 49 12.12 -3.46 -1.38
C ARG A 49 11.43 -4.77 -1.71
N ALA A 50 10.40 -5.12 -0.93
CA ALA A 50 9.55 -6.27 -1.19
C ALA A 50 8.10 -5.94 -0.87
N ALA A 51 7.18 -6.46 -1.69
CA ALA A 51 5.75 -6.25 -1.53
C ALA A 51 4.95 -7.47 -1.98
N LEU A 52 3.79 -7.68 -1.35
CA LEU A 52 2.84 -8.70 -1.75
C LEU A 52 1.41 -8.21 -1.47
N LEU A 53 0.52 -8.48 -2.43
CA LEU A 53 -0.92 -8.34 -2.27
C LEU A 53 -1.60 -9.70 -2.46
N MET A 54 -2.50 -10.07 -1.55
CA MET A 54 -3.15 -11.38 -1.51
C MET A 54 -4.65 -11.25 -1.24
N ASP A 55 -5.44 -12.04 -1.92
CA ASP A 55 -6.83 -12.31 -1.53
C ASP A 55 -6.84 -13.12 -0.23
N ALA A 56 -7.40 -12.55 0.83
CA ALA A 56 -7.43 -13.18 2.15
C ALA A 56 -8.23 -14.49 2.18
N LYS A 57 -9.31 -14.59 1.40
CA LYS A 57 -10.19 -15.76 1.37
C LYS A 57 -9.50 -16.94 0.70
N THR A 58 -8.96 -16.74 -0.49
CA THR A 58 -8.38 -17.82 -1.31
C THR A 58 -6.90 -18.05 -1.04
N GLY A 59 -6.18 -17.04 -0.55
CA GLY A 59 -4.72 -17.04 -0.42
C GLY A 59 -4.00 -16.79 -1.75
N ARG A 60 -4.76 -16.46 -2.82
CA ARG A 60 -4.18 -16.18 -4.12
C ARG A 60 -3.40 -14.88 -4.08
N VAL A 61 -2.19 -14.91 -4.62
CA VAL A 61 -1.35 -13.73 -4.81
C VAL A 61 -1.86 -12.96 -6.03
N LEU A 62 -2.16 -11.70 -5.83
CA LEU A 62 -2.65 -10.77 -6.86
C LEU A 62 -1.52 -9.89 -7.40
N TYR A 63 -0.54 -9.58 -6.56
CA TYR A 63 0.67 -8.84 -6.91
C TYR A 63 1.83 -9.29 -6.03
N GLN A 64 3.03 -9.32 -6.59
CA GLN A 64 4.25 -9.59 -5.84
C GLN A 64 5.46 -8.87 -6.47
N ARG A 65 6.34 -8.40 -5.61
CA ARG A 65 7.65 -7.84 -5.94
C ARG A 65 8.65 -8.34 -4.90
N ASP A 66 9.65 -9.05 -5.32
CA ASP A 66 10.69 -9.62 -4.43
C ASP A 66 10.13 -10.29 -3.16
N ALA A 67 8.92 -10.89 -3.30
CA ALA A 67 8.10 -11.31 -2.18
C ALA A 67 8.74 -12.38 -1.29
N ASP A 68 9.71 -13.13 -1.81
CA ASP A 68 10.39 -14.23 -1.13
C ASP A 68 11.80 -13.85 -0.62
N VAL A 69 12.24 -12.60 -0.87
CA VAL A 69 13.53 -12.11 -0.37
C VAL A 69 13.48 -11.96 1.15
N ARG A 70 14.51 -12.50 1.83
CA ARG A 70 14.68 -12.39 3.29
C ARG A 70 15.09 -10.98 3.66
N LEU A 71 14.24 -10.31 4.43
CA LEU A 71 14.43 -8.95 4.90
C LEU A 71 14.12 -8.85 6.39
N PRO A 72 14.73 -7.90 7.12
CA PRO A 72 14.34 -7.61 8.50
C PRO A 72 12.88 -7.13 8.54
N PRO A 73 11.97 -7.81 9.28
CA PRO A 73 10.55 -7.45 9.31
C PRO A 73 10.23 -6.31 10.29
N ALA A 74 11.18 -5.87 11.08
CA ALA A 74 10.96 -4.94 12.18
C ALA A 74 9.78 -5.39 13.08
N SER A 75 9.02 -4.44 13.63
CA SER A 75 7.90 -4.76 14.55
C SER A 75 6.69 -5.44 13.91
N THR A 76 6.68 -5.76 12.61
CA THR A 76 5.66 -6.66 12.06
C THR A 76 5.80 -8.07 12.64
N THR A 77 6.98 -8.45 13.14
CA THR A 77 7.27 -9.64 13.98
C THR A 77 6.21 -9.84 15.07
N LYS A 78 5.70 -8.75 15.67
CA LYS A 78 4.75 -8.81 16.79
C LYS A 78 3.39 -9.41 16.43
N VAL A 79 3.08 -9.57 15.15
CA VAL A 79 1.91 -10.33 14.69
C VAL A 79 2.03 -11.79 15.16
N LEU A 80 3.18 -12.40 14.92
CA LEU A 80 3.38 -13.80 15.34
C LEU A 80 3.62 -13.94 16.84
N THR A 81 4.26 -12.95 17.48
CA THR A 81 4.34 -12.85 18.95
C THR A 81 2.94 -12.93 19.56
N ALA A 82 2.00 -12.13 19.06
CA ALA A 82 0.62 -12.15 19.55
C ALA A 82 -0.04 -13.51 19.33
N MET A 83 0.19 -14.17 18.20
CA MET A 83 -0.42 -15.47 17.89
C MET A 83 0.10 -16.58 18.79
N VAL A 84 1.41 -16.66 19.03
CA VAL A 84 2.00 -17.64 19.96
C VAL A 84 1.42 -17.46 21.37
N VAL A 85 1.20 -16.21 21.81
CA VAL A 85 0.57 -15.91 23.10
C VAL A 85 -0.90 -16.34 23.12
N LEU A 86 -1.68 -15.99 22.08
CA LEU A 86 -3.12 -16.29 21.98
C LEU A 86 -3.42 -17.80 21.86
N GLU A 87 -2.48 -18.55 21.34
CA GLU A 87 -2.57 -20.01 21.20
C GLU A 87 -1.97 -20.76 22.40
N SER A 88 -1.37 -20.06 23.34
CA SER A 88 -0.91 -20.66 24.58
C SER A 88 -2.11 -21.06 25.46
N SER A 89 -1.88 -21.98 26.40
CA SER A 89 -2.91 -22.39 27.39
C SER A 89 -3.19 -21.33 28.46
N ARG A 90 -2.56 -20.16 28.39
CA ARG A 90 -2.66 -19.12 29.40
C ARG A 90 -3.93 -18.29 29.25
N LYS A 91 -4.52 -17.89 30.39
CA LYS A 91 -5.72 -17.03 30.40
C LYS A 91 -5.35 -15.56 30.15
N LEU A 92 -6.10 -14.85 29.31
CA LEU A 92 -5.81 -13.44 28.97
C LEU A 92 -5.76 -12.51 30.19
N ARG A 93 -6.52 -12.80 31.24
CA ARG A 93 -6.54 -12.04 32.52
C ARG A 93 -5.39 -12.40 33.45
N GLU A 94 -4.57 -13.36 33.10
CA GLU A 94 -3.42 -13.74 33.89
C GLU A 94 -2.41 -12.61 33.96
N MET A 95 -1.88 -12.36 35.17
CA MET A 95 -0.94 -11.28 35.42
C MET A 95 0.49 -11.79 35.28
N LEU A 96 1.27 -11.15 34.44
CA LEU A 96 2.69 -11.43 34.27
C LEU A 96 3.51 -10.36 34.99
N THR A 97 4.61 -10.80 35.61
CA THR A 97 5.54 -9.88 36.33
C THR A 97 6.60 -9.35 35.37
N VAL A 98 6.81 -8.06 35.40
CA VAL A 98 7.80 -7.37 34.59
C VAL A 98 9.20 -7.61 35.14
N SER A 99 10.06 -8.24 34.35
CA SER A 99 11.47 -8.47 34.70
C SER A 99 12.32 -7.21 34.52
N LYS A 100 13.49 -7.19 35.15
CA LYS A 100 14.49 -6.14 34.90
C LYS A 100 15.02 -6.17 33.47
N ALA A 101 15.11 -7.35 32.84
CA ALA A 101 15.55 -7.52 31.45
C ALA A 101 14.55 -6.86 30.49
N ALA A 102 13.24 -7.11 30.63
CA ALA A 102 12.20 -6.52 29.80
C ALA A 102 12.27 -4.98 29.79
N THR A 103 12.64 -4.36 30.89
CA THR A 103 12.72 -2.88 30.99
C THR A 103 13.94 -2.26 30.33
N ARG A 104 14.94 -3.05 29.93
CA ARG A 104 16.18 -2.58 29.28
C ARG A 104 16.13 -2.56 27.76
N VAL A 105 15.14 -3.22 27.15
CA VAL A 105 15.00 -3.26 25.70
C VAL A 105 14.84 -1.83 25.13
N PRO A 106 15.36 -1.51 23.94
CA PRO A 106 15.15 -0.21 23.30
C PRO A 106 13.67 0.10 22.98
N ALA A 107 13.34 1.37 22.81
CA ALA A 107 11.97 1.81 22.46
C ALA A 107 11.51 1.24 21.08
N SER A 108 10.19 1.17 20.82
CA SER A 108 9.03 1.68 21.56
C SER A 108 8.74 0.88 22.83
N LYS A 109 8.10 1.51 23.82
CA LYS A 109 7.84 0.90 25.14
C LYS A 109 6.54 1.41 25.77
N LEU A 110 5.97 0.62 26.67
CA LEU A 110 5.00 1.09 27.68
C LEU A 110 5.70 1.77 28.87
N TYR A 111 7.02 1.71 28.93
CA TYR A 111 7.84 2.16 30.04
C TYR A 111 7.43 1.47 31.35
N LEU A 112 7.33 0.14 31.28
CA LEU A 112 7.09 -0.71 32.43
C LEU A 112 8.30 -0.65 33.41
N THR A 113 8.04 -0.88 34.68
CA THR A 113 9.11 -0.94 35.71
C THR A 113 9.21 -2.34 36.30
N PRO A 114 10.41 -2.78 36.72
CA PRO A 114 10.60 -4.10 37.28
C PRO A 114 9.67 -4.34 38.50
N GLY A 115 9.11 -5.54 38.61
CA GLY A 115 8.20 -5.94 39.67
C GLY A 115 6.75 -5.49 39.49
N GLN A 116 6.42 -4.68 38.48
CA GLN A 116 5.03 -4.45 38.10
C GLN A 116 4.40 -5.73 37.57
N THR A 117 3.07 -5.83 37.73
CA THR A 117 2.28 -6.86 37.07
C THR A 117 1.33 -6.25 36.06
N ILE A 118 1.08 -6.96 34.96
CA ILE A 118 0.24 -6.52 33.86
C ILE A 118 -0.41 -7.76 33.23
N SER A 119 -1.67 -7.65 32.80
CA SER A 119 -2.38 -8.78 32.20
C SER A 119 -1.83 -9.11 30.82
N ILE A 120 -1.97 -10.39 30.41
CA ILE A 120 -1.63 -10.81 29.04
C ILE A 120 -2.44 -10.01 28.02
N GLU A 121 -3.72 -9.74 28.29
CA GLU A 121 -4.58 -8.93 27.43
C GLU A 121 -4.03 -7.52 27.26
N ASP A 122 -3.69 -6.82 28.34
CA ASP A 122 -3.11 -5.48 28.28
C ASP A 122 -1.75 -5.45 27.54
N LEU A 123 -0.95 -6.51 27.70
CA LEU A 123 0.31 -6.66 26.98
C LEU A 123 0.06 -6.83 25.48
N LEU A 124 -0.96 -7.57 25.06
CA LEU A 124 -1.34 -7.71 23.63
C LEU A 124 -1.76 -6.36 23.04
N TYR A 125 -2.56 -5.56 23.75
CA TYR A 125 -2.86 -4.19 23.32
C TYR A 125 -1.58 -3.35 23.22
N GLY A 126 -0.67 -3.46 24.18
CA GLY A 126 0.60 -2.75 24.16
C GLY A 126 1.47 -3.08 22.96
N ILE A 127 1.61 -4.37 22.60
CA ILE A 127 2.44 -4.79 21.46
C ILE A 127 1.83 -4.48 20.11
N LEU A 128 0.52 -4.62 19.95
CA LEU A 128 -0.15 -4.44 18.66
C LEU A 128 -0.45 -2.97 18.35
N LEU A 129 -0.87 -2.16 19.31
CA LEU A 129 -1.18 -0.75 19.10
C LEU A 129 0.09 0.13 19.16
N SER A 130 0.78 0.13 20.28
CA SER A 130 1.94 1.01 20.54
C SER A 130 3.29 0.37 20.24
N SER A 131 3.28 -0.87 19.73
CA SER A 131 4.49 -1.57 19.33
C SER A 131 5.52 -1.77 20.46
N ALA A 132 5.05 -1.92 21.70
CA ALA A 132 5.87 -1.94 22.92
C ALA A 132 6.82 -3.15 22.96
N ASN A 133 8.13 -2.89 22.96
CA ASN A 133 9.17 -3.92 23.00
C ASN A 133 9.29 -4.54 24.40
N ASP A 134 9.19 -3.75 25.45
CA ASP A 134 9.17 -4.21 26.84
C ASP A 134 8.00 -5.19 27.09
N ALA A 135 6.81 -4.86 26.62
CA ALA A 135 5.65 -5.75 26.68
C ALA A 135 5.87 -7.08 25.91
N SER A 136 6.56 -7.04 24.76
CA SER A 136 6.90 -8.25 23.99
C SER A 136 7.84 -9.17 24.79
N VAL A 137 8.82 -8.61 25.50
CA VAL A 137 9.74 -9.39 26.33
C VAL A 137 9.01 -10.00 27.53
N VAL A 138 8.13 -9.24 28.21
CA VAL A 138 7.30 -9.77 29.32
C VAL A 138 6.46 -10.96 28.87
N LEU A 139 5.83 -10.87 27.68
CA LEU A 139 5.08 -11.98 27.10
C LEU A 139 5.98 -13.17 26.80
N ALA A 140 7.14 -12.95 26.20
CA ALA A 140 8.06 -14.03 25.85
C ALA A 140 8.57 -14.77 27.11
N GLU A 141 8.97 -14.04 28.14
CA GLU A 141 9.40 -14.63 29.43
C GLU A 141 8.24 -15.38 30.11
N GLY A 142 7.04 -14.78 30.14
CA GLY A 142 5.88 -15.36 30.82
C GLY A 142 5.31 -16.62 30.13
N ILE A 143 5.36 -16.68 28.80
CA ILE A 143 4.79 -17.80 28.01
C ILE A 143 5.86 -18.85 27.67
N GLY A 144 7.05 -18.41 27.20
CA GLY A 144 8.13 -19.29 26.79
C GLY A 144 9.10 -19.68 27.91
N GLY A 145 9.07 -18.96 29.05
CA GLY A 145 10.04 -19.09 30.13
C GLY A 145 11.35 -18.33 29.85
N SER A 146 11.71 -18.09 28.58
CA SER A 146 12.81 -17.23 28.16
C SER A 146 12.52 -16.61 26.80
N VAL A 147 13.25 -15.53 26.46
CA VAL A 147 13.16 -14.88 25.13
C VAL A 147 13.57 -15.86 24.03
N ASP A 148 14.65 -16.60 24.21
CA ASP A 148 15.19 -17.51 23.21
C ASP A 148 14.20 -18.64 22.91
N ARG A 149 13.70 -19.31 23.96
CA ARG A 149 12.70 -20.37 23.79
C ARG A 149 11.41 -19.86 23.15
N PHE A 150 10.99 -18.67 23.48
CA PHE A 150 9.82 -18.08 22.84
C PHE A 150 10.08 -17.77 21.36
N ALA A 151 11.27 -17.29 20.99
CA ALA A 151 11.68 -17.08 19.62
C ALA A 151 11.71 -18.38 18.80
N GLU A 152 12.16 -19.50 19.39
CA GLU A 152 12.07 -20.84 18.80
C GLU A 152 10.60 -21.24 18.56
N MET A 153 9.71 -20.99 19.55
CA MET A 153 8.28 -21.23 19.38
C MET A 153 7.69 -20.41 18.24
N MET A 154 8.10 -19.13 18.10
CA MET A 154 7.66 -18.27 17.00
C MET A 154 8.12 -18.82 15.64
N THR A 155 9.40 -19.20 15.51
CA THR A 155 9.94 -19.74 14.26
C THR A 155 9.24 -21.05 13.88
N LYS A 156 9.06 -21.96 14.84
CA LYS A 156 8.30 -23.18 14.64
C LYS A 156 6.88 -22.90 14.15
N LYS A 157 6.18 -21.97 14.81
CA LYS A 157 4.83 -21.56 14.40
C LYS A 157 4.80 -20.95 13.00
N ALA A 158 5.79 -20.12 12.63
CA ALA A 158 5.92 -19.59 11.27
C ALA A 158 5.98 -20.71 10.24
N HIS A 159 6.81 -21.70 10.45
CA HIS A 159 6.96 -22.86 9.55
C HIS A 159 5.69 -23.71 9.48
N GLU A 160 4.98 -23.92 10.60
CA GLU A 160 3.68 -24.60 10.64
C GLU A 160 2.60 -23.88 9.81
N ILE A 161 2.66 -22.57 9.72
CA ILE A 161 1.77 -21.74 8.89
C ILE A 161 2.15 -21.80 7.40
N GLY A 162 3.33 -22.29 7.06
CA GLY A 162 3.90 -22.30 5.71
C GLY A 162 4.84 -21.11 5.42
N ALA A 163 5.14 -20.27 6.42
CA ALA A 163 6.08 -19.15 6.32
C ALA A 163 7.53 -19.64 6.51
N THR A 164 8.08 -20.31 5.49
CA THR A 164 9.35 -21.05 5.58
C THR A 164 10.60 -20.19 5.33
N ASN A 165 10.44 -18.98 4.79
CA ASN A 165 11.50 -17.98 4.67
C ASN A 165 11.58 -17.05 5.90
N THR A 166 11.22 -17.57 7.07
CA THR A 166 11.12 -16.80 8.31
C THR A 166 11.93 -17.45 9.41
N ASN A 167 12.73 -16.64 10.10
CA ASN A 167 13.41 -17.01 11.34
C ASN A 167 13.34 -15.84 12.32
N PHE A 168 12.79 -16.08 13.50
CA PHE A 168 12.71 -15.08 14.55
C PHE A 168 13.67 -15.41 15.69
N THR A 169 14.46 -14.44 16.10
CA THR A 169 15.42 -14.56 17.23
C THR A 169 15.02 -13.70 18.41
N ASN A 170 13.93 -12.93 18.28
CA ASN A 170 13.38 -12.12 19.36
C ASN A 170 11.88 -11.82 19.14
N PRO A 171 11.12 -11.45 20.21
CA PRO A 171 9.67 -11.26 20.11
C PRO A 171 9.25 -9.87 19.63
N HIS A 172 10.16 -8.93 19.43
CA HIS A 172 9.83 -7.53 19.19
C HIS A 172 10.20 -7.02 17.78
N GLY A 173 11.11 -7.71 17.07
CA GLY A 173 11.53 -7.33 15.73
C GLY A 173 12.64 -6.28 15.66
N LEU A 174 13.35 -6.01 16.75
CA LEU A 174 14.59 -5.26 16.64
C LEU A 174 15.61 -6.08 15.84
N THR A 175 16.37 -5.38 15.01
CA THR A 175 17.35 -6.01 14.13
C THR A 175 18.37 -6.82 14.93
N ALA A 176 18.50 -8.09 14.59
CA ALA A 176 19.46 -9.02 15.16
C ALA A 176 19.98 -9.94 14.06
N PRO A 177 21.15 -10.57 14.23
CA PRO A 177 21.59 -11.64 13.33
C PRO A 177 20.49 -12.68 13.17
N ASP A 178 20.32 -13.18 11.95
CA ASP A 178 19.36 -14.22 11.60
C ASP A 178 17.87 -13.92 11.92
N HIS A 179 17.51 -12.66 12.23
CA HIS A 179 16.13 -12.23 12.40
C HIS A 179 15.56 -11.70 11.10
N TYR A 180 14.85 -12.54 10.36
CA TYR A 180 14.32 -12.20 9.03
C TYR A 180 12.95 -12.83 8.77
N SER A 181 12.28 -12.28 7.76
CA SER A 181 11.08 -12.84 7.14
C SER A 181 11.03 -12.40 5.67
N SER A 182 9.96 -12.74 4.97
CA SER A 182 9.69 -12.27 3.61
C SER A 182 8.32 -11.57 3.53
N ALA A 183 8.07 -10.81 2.46
CA ALA A 183 6.76 -10.18 2.29
C ALA A 183 5.65 -11.23 2.16
N ARG A 184 5.92 -12.36 1.51
CA ARG A 184 5.00 -13.50 1.42
C ARG A 184 4.72 -14.10 2.79
N ASP A 185 5.76 -14.38 3.55
CA ASP A 185 5.62 -15.01 4.85
C ASP A 185 4.87 -14.12 5.84
N MET A 186 5.17 -12.82 5.83
CA MET A 186 4.42 -11.87 6.66
C MET A 186 2.93 -11.79 6.28
N ALA A 187 2.60 -11.89 4.99
CA ALA A 187 1.20 -11.95 4.53
C ALA A 187 0.52 -13.26 4.98
N LEU A 188 1.21 -14.40 4.89
CA LEU A 188 0.71 -15.70 5.39
C LEU A 188 0.47 -15.68 6.90
N ILE A 189 1.43 -15.15 7.67
CA ILE A 189 1.33 -14.98 9.12
C ILE A 189 0.16 -14.07 9.47
N PHE A 190 -0.01 -12.95 8.76
CA PHE A 190 -1.12 -12.03 9.00
C PHE A 190 -2.48 -12.65 8.64
N LYS A 191 -2.57 -13.34 7.49
CA LYS A 191 -3.75 -14.11 7.10
C LYS A 191 -4.15 -15.13 8.17
N TYR A 192 -3.17 -15.84 8.72
CA TYR A 192 -3.40 -16.78 9.81
C TYR A 192 -3.92 -16.07 11.07
N ALA A 193 -3.28 -14.98 11.47
CA ALA A 193 -3.64 -14.21 12.65
C ALA A 193 -5.06 -13.64 12.56
N MET A 194 -5.49 -13.21 11.38
CA MET A 194 -6.84 -12.70 11.14
C MET A 194 -7.96 -13.74 11.35
N LYS A 195 -7.66 -15.04 11.48
CA LYS A 195 -8.64 -16.05 11.89
C LYS A 195 -8.98 -15.97 13.38
N ASN A 196 -8.07 -15.45 14.22
CA ASN A 196 -8.29 -15.32 15.65
C ASN A 196 -9.14 -14.09 15.98
N LYS A 197 -10.24 -14.27 16.72
CA LYS A 197 -11.18 -13.18 17.06
C LYS A 197 -10.50 -12.07 17.88
N MET A 198 -9.74 -12.45 18.92
CA MET A 198 -9.06 -11.47 19.79
C MET A 198 -8.00 -10.69 19.05
N PHE A 199 -7.23 -11.33 18.15
CA PHE A 199 -6.27 -10.63 17.31
C PHE A 199 -6.96 -9.58 16.42
N ARG A 200 -8.07 -9.94 15.76
CA ARG A 200 -8.84 -8.98 14.95
C ARG A 200 -9.32 -7.79 15.78
N GLU A 201 -9.90 -8.07 16.93
CA GLU A 201 -10.40 -7.03 17.84
C GLU A 201 -9.31 -6.05 18.24
N VAL A 202 -8.16 -6.54 18.72
CA VAL A 202 -7.06 -5.69 19.13
C VAL A 202 -6.47 -4.91 17.96
N THR A 203 -6.23 -5.56 16.80
CA THR A 203 -5.56 -4.90 15.67
C THR A 203 -6.44 -3.84 14.98
N GLN A 204 -7.77 -3.91 15.13
CA GLN A 204 -8.74 -2.89 14.66
C GLN A 204 -8.89 -1.73 15.64
N THR A 205 -8.54 -1.93 16.91
CA THR A 205 -8.70 -0.90 17.93
C THR A 205 -7.79 0.29 17.64
N LYS A 206 -8.38 1.49 17.54
CA LYS A 206 -7.66 2.74 17.29
C LYS A 206 -6.89 3.23 18.50
N MET A 207 -7.54 3.23 19.66
CA MET A 207 -6.98 3.68 20.95
C MET A 207 -7.52 2.82 22.07
N SER A 208 -6.71 2.59 23.10
CA SER A 208 -7.09 1.88 24.33
C SER A 208 -6.27 2.40 25.50
N SER A 209 -6.57 1.89 26.70
CA SER A 209 -5.74 2.08 27.90
C SER A 209 -5.39 0.74 28.48
N VAL A 210 -4.12 0.53 28.79
CA VAL A 210 -3.61 -0.68 29.44
C VAL A 210 -3.26 -0.41 30.90
N LYS A 211 -3.46 -1.40 31.76
CA LYS A 211 -3.36 -1.26 33.19
C LYS A 211 -2.18 -2.04 33.73
N SER A 212 -1.21 -1.35 34.34
CA SER A 212 -0.12 -1.97 35.09
C SER A 212 -0.27 -1.72 36.61
N ILE A 213 0.13 -2.67 37.41
CA ILE A 213 0.03 -2.62 38.89
C ILE A 213 1.42 -2.73 39.49
N SER A 214 1.81 -1.74 40.26
CA SER A 214 3.07 -1.72 41.03
C SER A 214 2.82 -2.18 42.46
N PRO A 215 3.72 -2.97 43.07
CA PRO A 215 3.68 -3.18 44.51
C PRO A 215 3.97 -1.86 45.22
N GLY A 216 3.34 -1.60 46.35
CA GLY A 216 3.56 -0.42 47.14
C GLY A 216 3.42 -0.70 48.65
N ARG A 217 4.18 0.01 49.48
CA ARG A 217 4.14 -0.14 50.98
C ARG A 217 2.74 0.08 51.56
N ARG A 218 1.90 0.92 50.94
CA ARG A 218 0.52 1.23 51.35
C ARG A 218 -0.52 0.54 50.50
N GLY A 219 -0.19 -0.57 49.82
CA GLY A 219 -1.03 -1.27 48.86
C GLY A 219 -0.62 -1.06 47.40
N PRO A 220 -1.21 -1.84 46.50
CA PRO A 220 -0.86 -1.78 45.07
C PRO A 220 -1.26 -0.44 44.44
N LYS A 221 -0.37 0.09 43.58
CA LYS A 221 -0.63 1.30 42.78
C LYS A 221 -0.91 0.94 41.34
N THR A 222 -2.05 1.37 40.86
CA THR A 222 -2.45 1.20 39.47
C THR A 222 -1.99 2.38 38.61
N ARG A 223 -1.40 2.07 37.44
CA ARG A 223 -1.07 3.03 36.39
C ARG A 223 -1.85 2.67 35.12
N LEU A 224 -2.59 3.63 34.58
CA LEU A 224 -3.20 3.55 33.26
C LEU A 224 -2.25 4.16 32.22
N ILE A 225 -2.04 3.45 31.11
CA ILE A 225 -1.14 3.84 30.04
C ILE A 225 -1.97 3.89 28.76
N SER A 226 -2.12 5.07 28.17
CA SER A 226 -2.78 5.21 26.89
C SER A 226 -1.95 4.58 25.78
N VAL A 227 -2.58 3.77 24.92
CA VAL A 227 -1.97 3.12 23.76
C VAL A 227 -2.74 3.51 22.50
N ARG A 228 -1.99 3.88 21.47
CA ARG A 228 -2.54 4.30 20.17
C ARG A 228 -2.01 3.40 19.06
N ASN A 229 -2.91 2.98 18.18
CA ASN A 229 -2.52 2.17 17.04
C ASN A 229 -1.72 2.99 16.02
N HIS A 230 -0.57 2.46 15.60
CA HIS A 230 0.28 3.10 14.60
C HIS A 230 -0.19 2.87 13.16
N ASN A 231 -1.18 2.01 12.94
CA ASN A 231 -1.77 1.79 11.63
C ASN A 231 -2.65 2.98 11.22
N ARG A 232 -2.11 3.87 10.38
CA ARG A 232 -2.83 5.07 9.92
C ARG A 232 -4.02 4.76 9.02
N LEU A 233 -4.07 3.58 8.37
CA LEU A 233 -5.20 3.21 7.52
C LEU A 233 -6.52 3.15 8.29
N LEU A 234 -6.48 2.81 9.58
CA LEU A 234 -7.68 2.80 10.43
C LEU A 234 -8.40 4.15 10.53
N TRP A 235 -7.72 5.27 10.22
CA TRP A 235 -8.28 6.62 10.28
C TRP A 235 -8.58 7.22 8.91
N ASN A 236 -7.85 6.81 7.86
CA ASN A 236 -7.84 7.52 6.59
C ASN A 236 -7.86 6.60 5.35
N PHE A 237 -8.34 5.37 5.50
CA PHE A 237 -8.49 4.43 4.39
C PHE A 237 -9.72 3.55 4.62
N ASP A 238 -10.69 3.66 3.72
CA ASP A 238 -11.97 2.96 3.86
C ASP A 238 -11.77 1.44 3.82
N GLY A 239 -12.51 0.75 4.69
CA GLY A 239 -12.45 -0.70 4.81
C GLY A 239 -11.23 -1.25 5.57
N ALA A 240 -10.36 -0.42 6.17
CA ALA A 240 -9.21 -0.93 6.93
C ALA A 240 -9.66 -1.72 8.17
N ILE A 241 -9.29 -3.01 8.24
CA ILE A 241 -9.69 -3.94 9.30
C ILE A 241 -8.54 -4.41 10.20
N GLY A 242 -7.37 -3.79 10.09
CA GLY A 242 -6.25 -4.05 10.99
C GLY A 242 -4.90 -4.05 10.29
N GLY A 243 -3.85 -4.11 11.08
CA GLY A 243 -2.49 -4.17 10.56
C GLY A 243 -1.43 -3.83 11.61
N LYS A 244 -0.18 -4.12 11.27
CA LYS A 244 0.97 -3.85 12.10
C LYS A 244 2.06 -3.13 11.32
N THR A 245 2.54 -2.01 11.85
CA THR A 245 3.70 -1.28 11.33
C THR A 245 5.00 -1.77 11.94
N GLY A 246 6.09 -1.58 11.22
CA GLY A 246 7.45 -1.81 11.71
C GLY A 246 8.43 -0.76 11.19
N TYR A 247 9.46 -0.48 11.98
CA TYR A 247 10.59 0.34 11.57
C TYR A 247 11.83 0.00 12.38
N THR A 248 12.92 -0.21 11.68
CA THR A 248 14.31 -0.09 12.20
C THR A 248 15.16 0.50 11.08
N HIS A 249 16.36 1.00 11.42
CA HIS A 249 17.27 1.54 10.40
C HIS A 249 17.55 0.53 9.29
N ALA A 250 17.78 -0.74 9.62
CA ALA A 250 18.07 -1.80 8.66
C ALA A 250 16.83 -2.25 7.87
N ALA A 251 15.67 -2.31 8.53
CA ALA A 251 14.42 -2.75 7.91
C ALA A 251 13.75 -1.67 7.08
N GLN A 252 14.05 -0.38 7.34
CA GLN A 252 13.24 0.74 6.86
C GLN A 252 11.78 0.59 7.31
N LYS A 253 10.81 1.21 6.62
CA LYS A 253 9.40 1.13 7.00
C LYS A 253 8.78 -0.17 6.50
N CYS A 254 8.08 -0.88 7.39
CA CYS A 254 7.39 -2.13 7.10
C CYS A 254 5.91 -2.04 7.53
N PHE A 255 5.05 -2.77 6.83
CA PHE A 255 3.64 -2.89 7.16
C PHE A 255 3.10 -4.25 6.71
N VAL A 256 2.22 -4.82 7.50
CA VAL A 256 1.33 -5.90 7.08
C VAL A 256 -0.07 -5.59 7.60
N GLY A 257 -1.09 -5.75 6.77
CA GLY A 257 -2.45 -5.42 7.16
C GLY A 257 -3.49 -5.91 6.17
N ALA A 258 -4.77 -5.71 6.53
CA ALA A 258 -5.89 -6.08 5.70
C ALA A 258 -6.91 -4.95 5.57
N VAL A 259 -7.55 -4.95 4.40
CA VAL A 259 -8.65 -4.03 4.05
C VAL A 259 -9.76 -4.84 3.43
N GLU A 260 -11.01 -4.53 3.80
CA GLU A 260 -12.21 -5.17 3.28
C GLU A 260 -13.12 -4.13 2.64
N ARG A 261 -13.51 -4.37 1.38
CA ARG A 261 -14.50 -3.58 0.65
C ARG A 261 -15.45 -4.52 -0.09
N ASN A 262 -16.74 -4.30 0.02
CA ASN A 262 -17.78 -5.07 -0.69
C ASN A 262 -17.63 -6.60 -0.55
N GLY A 263 -17.21 -7.07 0.64
CA GLY A 263 -17.00 -8.50 0.92
C GLY A 263 -15.70 -9.09 0.35
N LEU A 264 -14.88 -8.30 -0.31
CA LEU A 264 -13.51 -8.66 -0.72
C LEU A 264 -12.52 -8.18 0.33
N THR A 265 -11.76 -9.10 0.91
CA THR A 265 -10.67 -8.78 1.84
C THR A 265 -9.32 -8.99 1.17
N LEU A 266 -8.54 -7.92 1.10
CA LEU A 266 -7.15 -7.96 0.61
C LEU A 266 -6.17 -7.84 1.76
N ILE A 267 -5.11 -8.65 1.73
CA ILE A 267 -3.96 -8.55 2.63
C ILE A 267 -2.80 -7.97 1.86
N VAL A 268 -2.19 -6.92 2.41
CA VAL A 268 -0.99 -6.29 1.87
C VAL A 268 0.17 -6.46 2.83
N SER A 269 1.34 -6.80 2.30
CA SER A 269 2.61 -6.87 3.04
C SER A 269 3.66 -6.06 2.32
N ILE A 270 4.27 -5.10 3.03
CA ILE A 270 5.28 -4.16 2.53
C ILE A 270 6.51 -4.24 3.44
N LEU A 271 7.68 -4.50 2.86
CA LEU A 271 8.96 -4.51 3.57
C LEU A 271 9.95 -3.56 2.91
N GLY A 272 10.67 -2.76 3.70
CA GLY A 272 11.72 -1.90 3.22
C GLY A 272 11.26 -0.69 2.41
N SER A 273 10.13 -0.10 2.74
CA SER A 273 9.55 1.05 2.03
C SER A 273 10.15 2.38 2.51
N ARG A 274 10.32 3.32 1.58
CA ARG A 274 10.62 4.73 1.88
C ARG A 274 9.34 5.56 2.05
N ASN A 275 8.27 5.20 1.32
CA ASN A 275 6.95 5.86 1.36
C ASN A 275 5.84 4.87 1.75
N LEU A 276 5.88 4.38 2.99
CA LEU A 276 5.03 3.28 3.46
C LEU A 276 3.54 3.44 3.11
N TRP A 277 2.98 4.61 3.41
CA TRP A 277 1.54 4.81 3.24
C TRP A 277 1.15 5.04 1.79
N GLY A 278 2.02 5.66 0.98
CA GLY A 278 1.87 5.75 -0.48
C GLY A 278 1.89 4.36 -1.11
N ASP A 279 2.95 3.59 -0.87
CA ASP A 279 3.09 2.22 -1.39
C ASP A 279 1.90 1.33 -1.00
N THR A 280 1.49 1.40 0.28
CA THR A 280 0.40 0.57 0.78
C THR A 280 -0.94 0.91 0.15
N LYS A 281 -1.29 2.20 0.08
CA LYS A 281 -2.55 2.66 -0.52
C LYS A 281 -2.58 2.36 -2.01
N HIS A 282 -1.50 2.68 -2.72
CA HIS A 282 -1.38 2.42 -4.15
C HIS A 282 -1.61 0.93 -4.48
N LEU A 283 -0.96 0.04 -3.73
CA LEU A 283 -1.09 -1.40 -3.96
C LEU A 283 -2.49 -1.93 -3.62
N LEU A 284 -3.13 -1.40 -2.57
CA LEU A 284 -4.50 -1.76 -2.21
C LEU A 284 -5.52 -1.28 -3.24
N GLU A 285 -5.45 -0.01 -3.68
CA GLU A 285 -6.33 0.52 -4.73
C GLU A 285 -6.15 -0.27 -6.03
N TYR A 286 -4.90 -0.49 -6.47
CA TYR A 286 -4.63 -1.33 -7.62
C TYR A 286 -5.30 -2.71 -7.51
N GLY A 287 -5.23 -3.33 -6.33
CA GLY A 287 -5.84 -4.63 -6.09
C GLY A 287 -7.36 -4.62 -6.15
N PHE A 288 -8.02 -3.60 -5.58
CA PHE A 288 -9.48 -3.47 -5.62
C PHE A 288 -9.97 -3.13 -7.03
N ASP A 289 -9.33 -2.19 -7.72
CA ASP A 289 -9.73 -1.72 -9.06
C ASP A 289 -9.56 -2.80 -10.13
N ASN A 290 -8.55 -3.67 -9.97
CA ASN A 290 -8.20 -4.67 -10.97
C ASN A 290 -8.48 -6.12 -10.51
N TYR A 291 -9.24 -6.33 -9.44
CA TYR A 291 -9.38 -7.64 -8.78
C TYR A 291 -9.75 -8.78 -9.76
N GLU A 292 -10.77 -8.59 -10.59
CA GLU A 292 -11.21 -9.65 -11.50
C GLU A 292 -10.15 -10.02 -12.54
N THR A 293 -9.46 -9.04 -13.11
CA THR A 293 -8.35 -9.26 -14.05
C THR A 293 -7.20 -10.00 -13.40
N LEU A 294 -6.79 -9.56 -12.20
CA LEU A 294 -5.72 -10.17 -11.42
C LEU A 294 -6.07 -11.60 -10.98
N ARG A 295 -7.33 -11.83 -10.60
CA ARG A 295 -7.84 -13.15 -10.22
C ARG A 295 -7.76 -14.13 -11.37
N LEU A 296 -8.12 -13.72 -12.59
CA LEU A 296 -8.05 -14.55 -13.79
C LEU A 296 -6.61 -14.83 -14.21
N ALA A 297 -5.74 -13.83 -14.20
CA ALA A 297 -4.32 -13.99 -14.53
C ALA A 297 -3.63 -14.97 -13.58
N ALA A 298 -3.91 -14.89 -12.26
CA ALA A 298 -3.37 -15.81 -11.28
C ALA A 298 -3.91 -17.26 -11.40
N GLN A 299 -5.05 -17.49 -12.07
CA GLN A 299 -5.54 -18.84 -12.39
C GLN A 299 -4.76 -19.47 -13.52
N SER A 300 -4.41 -18.69 -14.54
CA SER A 300 -3.69 -19.16 -15.73
C SER A 300 -2.27 -19.66 -15.40
N THR A 301 -1.62 -19.06 -14.41
CA THR A 301 -0.29 -19.48 -13.94
C THR A 301 -0.29 -20.80 -13.14
N THR A 302 -1.43 -21.17 -12.56
CA THR A 302 -1.56 -22.41 -11.77
C THR A 302 -1.87 -23.65 -12.63
N SER A 303 -2.37 -23.43 -13.86
CA SER A 303 -2.75 -24.52 -14.80
C SER A 303 -1.65 -24.94 -15.78
N GLY A 304 -0.39 -24.64 -15.49
CA GLY A 304 0.78 -25.23 -16.16
C GLY A 304 0.82 -25.06 -17.68
N GLN A 305 1.01 -23.82 -18.16
CA GLN A 305 1.62 -23.58 -19.45
C GLN A 305 2.72 -22.53 -19.29
N THR A 306 3.96 -22.98 -19.28
CA THR A 306 5.15 -22.16 -19.46
C THR A 306 5.12 -21.52 -20.84
N SER A 307 4.58 -20.31 -20.95
CA SER A 307 4.87 -19.47 -22.10
C SER A 307 6.12 -18.66 -21.81
N THR A 308 7.23 -19.07 -22.38
CA THR A 308 8.45 -18.28 -22.52
C THR A 308 8.13 -17.00 -23.27
N ALA A 309 7.88 -15.91 -22.56
CA ALA A 309 7.83 -14.58 -23.15
C ALA A 309 9.25 -14.15 -23.52
N SER A 310 9.53 -14.29 -24.80
CA SER A 310 10.75 -13.84 -25.46
C SER A 310 10.92 -12.32 -25.26
N LYS A 311 12.07 -11.94 -24.70
CA LYS A 311 12.60 -10.57 -24.77
C LYS A 311 12.80 -10.18 -26.23
N ARG A 312 11.90 -9.41 -26.80
CA ARG A 312 12.17 -8.61 -28.00
C ARG A 312 12.03 -7.15 -27.63
N GLY A 313 13.17 -6.52 -27.47
CA GLY A 313 13.29 -5.09 -27.40
C GLY A 313 12.83 -4.48 -28.74
N LEU A 314 11.83 -3.63 -28.69
CA LEU A 314 11.48 -2.72 -29.76
C LEU A 314 12.21 -1.41 -29.47
N ALA A 315 13.21 -1.14 -30.31
CA ALA A 315 13.87 0.16 -30.35
C ALA A 315 12.84 1.21 -30.79
N VAL A 316 12.52 2.15 -29.93
CA VAL A 316 11.72 3.33 -30.26
C VAL A 316 12.70 4.43 -30.64
N THR A 317 12.62 4.87 -31.88
CA THR A 317 13.33 6.04 -32.42
C THR A 317 12.78 7.30 -31.76
N PRO A 318 13.61 8.22 -31.27
CA PRO A 318 13.11 9.45 -30.68
C PRO A 318 12.56 10.40 -31.74
N ILE A 319 11.30 10.75 -31.63
CA ILE A 319 10.70 11.85 -32.38
C ILE A 319 10.99 13.13 -31.60
N SER A 320 11.86 13.96 -32.14
CA SER A 320 12.07 15.32 -31.67
C SER A 320 10.79 16.15 -31.87
N ARG A 321 10.14 16.54 -30.80
CA ARG A 321 9.13 17.59 -30.79
C ARG A 321 9.71 18.76 -30.01
N GLU A 322 10.00 19.85 -30.70
CA GLU A 322 10.15 21.17 -30.11
C GLU A 322 8.83 21.53 -29.39
N ALA A 323 8.86 21.48 -28.07
CA ALA A 323 7.79 21.99 -27.25
C ALA A 323 7.98 23.50 -27.11
N THR A 324 7.13 24.28 -27.76
CA THR A 324 6.92 25.70 -27.48
C THR A 324 6.42 25.83 -26.05
N LYS A 325 7.21 26.49 -25.18
CA LYS A 325 6.82 26.82 -23.81
C LYS A 325 5.71 27.88 -23.85
N PRO A 326 4.54 27.67 -23.28
CA PRO A 326 3.66 28.78 -22.94
C PRO A 326 4.16 29.43 -21.66
N GLN A 327 4.75 30.60 -21.77
CA GLN A 327 5.00 31.51 -20.67
C GLN A 327 3.66 32.22 -20.41
N VAL A 328 3.01 31.91 -19.28
CA VAL A 328 1.74 32.53 -18.90
C VAL A 328 2.00 33.36 -17.66
N ASP A 329 2.07 34.68 -17.83
CA ASP A 329 2.09 35.65 -16.74
C ASP A 329 0.65 35.95 -16.33
N PHE A 330 0.23 35.52 -15.15
CA PHE A 330 -1.03 35.92 -14.55
C PHE A 330 -0.91 36.15 -13.05
N GLU A 331 -1.69 37.07 -12.52
CA GLU A 331 -1.84 37.31 -11.10
C GLU A 331 -2.98 36.42 -10.56
N GLY A 332 -2.82 35.89 -9.32
CA GLY A 332 -3.84 35.06 -8.67
C GLY A 332 -3.27 33.86 -7.93
N TYR A 333 -3.99 32.75 -7.93
CA TYR A 333 -3.65 31.53 -7.22
C TYR A 333 -3.71 30.31 -8.13
N VAL A 334 -2.88 29.32 -7.84
CA VAL A 334 -2.87 28.04 -8.51
C VAL A 334 -2.91 26.90 -7.48
N LEU A 335 -3.52 25.80 -7.85
CA LEU A 335 -3.58 24.59 -7.04
C LEU A 335 -2.54 23.57 -7.55
N GLN A 336 -1.58 23.19 -6.73
CA GLN A 336 -0.68 22.09 -7.06
C GLN A 336 -1.27 20.77 -6.58
N VAL A 337 -1.57 19.88 -7.51
CA VAL A 337 -2.17 18.56 -7.24
C VAL A 337 -1.13 17.44 -7.19
N ALA A 338 -0.01 17.60 -7.90
CA ALA A 338 1.08 16.63 -7.90
C ALA A 338 2.42 17.25 -8.34
N SER A 339 3.50 16.51 -8.11
CA SER A 339 4.84 16.82 -8.61
C SER A 339 5.52 15.51 -8.99
N PHE A 340 6.12 15.44 -10.19
CA PHE A 340 6.77 14.27 -10.76
C PHE A 340 8.19 14.59 -11.19
N ARG A 341 9.07 13.59 -11.21
CA ARG A 341 10.41 13.71 -11.83
C ARG A 341 10.37 13.46 -13.34
N GLU A 342 9.31 12.86 -13.85
CA GLU A 342 9.11 12.48 -15.25
C GLU A 342 8.00 13.31 -15.88
N ALA A 343 8.28 13.92 -17.05
CA ALA A 343 7.33 14.78 -17.76
C ALA A 343 6.06 14.03 -18.19
N ASP A 344 6.20 12.80 -18.71
CA ASP A 344 5.11 11.99 -19.22
C ASP A 344 4.03 11.70 -18.17
N ARG A 345 4.43 11.57 -16.91
CA ARG A 345 3.49 11.38 -15.78
C ARG A 345 2.73 12.63 -15.45
N ALA A 346 3.40 13.77 -15.49
CA ALA A 346 2.75 15.05 -15.29
C ALA A 346 1.73 15.31 -16.39
N GLU A 347 2.08 15.02 -17.64
CA GLU A 347 1.16 15.14 -18.80
C GLU A 347 -0.04 14.20 -18.72
N SER A 348 0.18 12.96 -18.25
CA SER A 348 -0.91 12.00 -18.05
C SER A 348 -1.92 12.50 -17.00
N LEU A 349 -1.44 13.03 -15.89
CA LEU A 349 -2.31 13.59 -14.85
C LEU A 349 -2.97 14.90 -15.31
N LEU A 350 -2.25 15.74 -16.03
CA LEU A 350 -2.76 16.95 -16.67
C LEU A 350 -4.02 16.63 -17.50
N LYS A 351 -3.91 15.63 -18.38
CA LYS A 351 -5.02 15.22 -19.24
C LYS A 351 -6.25 14.79 -18.45
N ILE A 352 -6.07 14.04 -17.34
CA ILE A 352 -7.17 13.62 -16.47
C ILE A 352 -7.93 14.81 -15.90
N TYR A 353 -7.23 15.87 -15.46
CA TYR A 353 -7.88 17.06 -14.93
C TYR A 353 -8.54 17.92 -16.03
N MET A 354 -7.92 18.02 -17.20
CA MET A 354 -8.53 18.68 -18.37
C MET A 354 -9.81 17.96 -18.82
N ASP A 355 -9.80 16.63 -18.85
CA ASP A 355 -10.98 15.82 -19.19
C ASP A 355 -12.12 15.95 -18.17
N LYS A 356 -11.80 16.33 -16.93
CA LYS A 356 -12.77 16.68 -15.87
C LYS A 356 -13.24 18.14 -15.90
N GLY A 357 -12.75 18.93 -16.85
CA GLY A 357 -13.16 20.32 -17.04
C GLY A 357 -12.35 21.34 -16.24
N PHE A 358 -11.26 20.96 -15.59
CA PHE A 358 -10.36 21.91 -14.92
C PHE A 358 -9.38 22.51 -15.92
N GLU A 359 -9.11 23.80 -15.80
CA GLU A 359 -7.94 24.40 -16.42
C GLU A 359 -6.70 23.88 -15.72
N ALA A 360 -5.79 23.25 -16.46
CA ALA A 360 -4.63 22.60 -15.88
C ALA A 360 -3.38 22.79 -16.76
N PHE A 361 -2.21 22.82 -16.13
CA PHE A 361 -0.91 22.92 -16.83
C PHE A 361 0.20 22.23 -16.03
N VAL A 362 1.30 21.91 -16.73
CA VAL A 362 2.53 21.39 -16.12
C VAL A 362 3.56 22.50 -16.06
N GLU A 363 4.12 22.73 -14.88
CA GLU A 363 5.26 23.62 -14.66
C GLU A 363 6.51 22.79 -14.40
N GLU A 364 7.56 23.02 -15.20
CA GLU A 364 8.88 22.47 -14.94
C GLU A 364 9.61 23.38 -13.96
N ALA A 365 10.10 22.81 -12.86
CA ALA A 365 10.86 23.52 -11.85
C ALA A 365 12.21 22.81 -11.63
N PRO A 366 13.33 23.56 -11.62
CA PRO A 366 14.66 22.99 -11.39
C PRO A 366 14.77 22.48 -9.94
N LEU A 367 15.51 21.38 -9.78
CA LEU A 367 15.99 20.85 -8.50
C LEU A 367 17.50 21.04 -8.40
N ASP A 368 18.03 20.88 -7.19
CA ASP A 368 19.48 20.84 -6.99
C ASP A 368 20.11 19.70 -7.81
N GLU A 369 21.33 19.89 -8.33
CA GLU A 369 22.10 18.93 -9.15
C GLU A 369 21.66 18.78 -10.63
N GLY A 370 20.85 19.70 -11.19
CA GLY A 370 20.52 19.71 -12.63
C GLY A 370 19.35 18.78 -13.01
N GLU A 371 18.64 18.22 -12.03
CA GLU A 371 17.39 17.52 -12.25
C GLU A 371 16.21 18.51 -12.32
N SER A 372 15.14 18.15 -13.03
CA SER A 372 13.87 18.90 -13.08
C SER A 372 12.74 18.14 -12.39
N THR A 373 11.78 18.87 -11.85
CA THR A 373 10.49 18.33 -11.39
C THR A 373 9.36 18.97 -12.17
N TYR A 374 8.35 18.17 -12.50
CA TYR A 374 7.17 18.56 -13.27
C TYR A 374 5.98 18.64 -12.33
N ARG A 375 5.49 19.86 -12.06
CA ARG A 375 4.39 20.15 -11.15
C ARG A 375 3.10 20.27 -11.94
N VAL A 376 2.10 19.47 -11.62
CA VAL A 376 0.75 19.58 -12.20
C VAL A 376 -0.03 20.60 -11.40
N ARG A 377 -0.44 21.66 -12.05
CA ARG A 377 -1.16 22.79 -11.45
C ARG A 377 -2.49 23.02 -12.13
N LEU A 378 -3.48 23.45 -11.34
CA LEU A 378 -4.82 23.80 -11.80
C LEU A 378 -5.08 25.28 -11.54
N GLY A 379 -5.85 25.92 -12.37
CA GLY A 379 -6.11 27.35 -12.38
C GLY A 379 -5.55 28.01 -13.64
N PRO A 380 -5.52 29.39 -13.68
CA PRO A 380 -5.47 30.30 -12.52
C PRO A 380 -6.83 30.56 -11.87
N TYR A 381 -6.80 30.89 -10.58
CA TYR A 381 -7.94 31.42 -9.82
C TYR A 381 -7.63 32.86 -9.42
N ALA A 382 -8.57 33.75 -9.67
CA ALA A 382 -8.37 35.21 -9.40
C ALA A 382 -8.27 35.50 -7.88
N GLU A 383 -9.10 34.79 -7.10
CA GLU A 383 -9.24 35.02 -5.66
C GLU A 383 -8.85 33.79 -4.85
N TYR A 384 -8.27 33.96 -3.66
CA TYR A 384 -7.91 32.87 -2.76
C TYR A 384 -9.11 32.01 -2.36
N LEU A 385 -10.29 32.62 -2.20
CA LEU A 385 -11.51 31.92 -1.83
C LEU A 385 -11.95 30.96 -2.96
N GLU A 386 -11.87 31.41 -4.20
CA GLU A 386 -12.16 30.60 -5.39
C GLU A 386 -11.21 29.38 -5.48
N ALA A 387 -9.92 29.59 -5.24
CA ALA A 387 -8.94 28.51 -5.16
C ALA A 387 -9.25 27.54 -4.02
N GLN A 388 -9.75 27.99 -2.87
CA GLN A 388 -10.17 27.11 -1.76
C GLN A 388 -11.41 26.27 -2.12
N GLU A 389 -12.41 26.84 -2.81
CA GLU A 389 -13.58 26.10 -3.26
C GLU A 389 -13.22 25.03 -4.27
N ALA A 390 -12.39 25.36 -5.25
CA ALA A 390 -11.87 24.40 -6.22
C ALA A 390 -11.01 23.31 -5.54
N ALA A 391 -10.19 23.67 -4.55
CA ALA A 391 -9.41 22.69 -3.79
C ALA A 391 -10.28 21.70 -3.01
N LYS A 392 -11.42 22.17 -2.47
CA LYS A 392 -12.41 21.34 -1.80
C LYS A 392 -13.12 20.41 -2.80
N GLU A 393 -13.50 20.91 -3.96
CA GLU A 393 -14.13 20.13 -5.02
C GLU A 393 -13.18 18.99 -5.47
N ILE A 394 -11.90 19.30 -5.68
CA ILE A 394 -10.88 18.31 -6.05
C ILE A 394 -10.70 17.26 -4.95
N LEU A 395 -10.68 17.69 -3.68
CA LEU A 395 -10.61 16.78 -2.54
C LEU A 395 -11.80 15.82 -2.52
N ASP A 396 -13.01 16.35 -2.72
CA ASP A 396 -14.26 15.57 -2.71
C ASP A 396 -14.33 14.59 -3.90
N GLN A 397 -13.83 14.98 -5.08
CA GLN A 397 -13.85 14.17 -6.30
C GLN A 397 -12.70 13.18 -6.43
N SER A 398 -11.52 13.50 -5.90
CA SER A 398 -10.29 12.70 -6.12
C SER A 398 -9.60 12.21 -4.85
N GLY A 399 -10.02 12.70 -3.67
CA GLY A 399 -9.34 12.43 -2.41
C GLY A 399 -7.96 13.08 -2.28
N ILE A 400 -7.56 13.89 -3.26
CA ILE A 400 -6.29 14.62 -3.26
C ILE A 400 -6.50 15.98 -2.63
N GLN A 401 -5.71 16.32 -1.60
CA GLN A 401 -5.68 17.66 -0.99
C GLN A 401 -4.71 18.55 -1.78
N PRO A 402 -5.18 19.47 -2.64
CA PRO A 402 -4.29 20.36 -3.35
C PRO A 402 -3.59 21.36 -2.41
N LEU A 403 -2.42 21.81 -2.80
CA LEU A 403 -1.74 22.91 -2.14
C LEU A 403 -2.00 24.20 -2.93
N ILE A 404 -2.41 25.27 -2.24
CA ILE A 404 -2.69 26.58 -2.84
C ILE A 404 -1.40 27.39 -2.83
N PHE A 405 -0.97 27.89 -4.00
CA PHE A 405 0.17 28.78 -4.14
C PHE A 405 -0.25 30.08 -4.81
N PRO A 406 0.36 31.23 -4.46
CA PRO A 406 0.29 32.41 -5.31
C PRO A 406 0.88 32.06 -6.69
N ALA A 407 0.25 32.50 -7.74
CA ALA A 407 0.83 32.46 -9.09
C ALA A 407 1.98 33.45 -9.11
N SER A 408 3.24 32.94 -8.94
CA SER A 408 4.40 33.80 -8.91
C SER A 408 4.86 34.13 -10.34
N THR A 409 4.96 35.42 -10.64
CA THR A 409 5.85 35.95 -11.67
C THR A 409 7.27 35.42 -11.39
N SER A 410 7.91 34.84 -12.38
CA SER A 410 9.31 34.35 -12.29
C SER A 410 10.22 35.44 -11.73
N GLN A 411 10.71 35.24 -10.50
CA GLN A 411 11.85 36.05 -10.02
C GLN A 411 13.08 35.61 -10.77
N ASN A 412 13.51 36.44 -11.73
CA ASN A 412 14.91 36.51 -12.17
C ASN A 412 15.78 36.82 -10.95
N ILE A 413 16.50 35.84 -10.44
CA ILE A 413 17.68 36.10 -9.62
C ILE A 413 18.80 36.41 -10.63
N GLY A 414 18.78 37.65 -11.08
CA GLY A 414 19.89 38.24 -11.79
C GLY A 414 20.82 38.89 -10.78
N ASP A 415 22.08 38.55 -10.88
CA ASP A 415 23.28 39.26 -10.47
C ASP A 415 23.11 40.60 -9.72
N ASN A 416 23.61 40.65 -8.51
CA ASN A 416 24.24 41.84 -8.01
C ASN A 416 25.62 41.45 -7.45
N GLY A 417 26.63 41.52 -8.35
CA GLY A 417 28.02 41.71 -7.98
C GLY A 417 28.22 43.12 -7.50
N SER A 418 28.87 43.28 -6.42
CA SER A 418 29.97 44.17 -6.09
C SER A 418 30.39 43.93 -4.66
#